data_fa75ab6c55a835d86504db8e66c2681d
#
_entry.id   fa75ab6c55a835d86504db8e66c2681d
#
_cell.length_a   1.000
_cell.length_b   1.000
_cell.length_c   1.000
_cell.angle_alpha   90.00
_cell.angle_beta   90.00
_cell.angle_gamma   90.00
#
_symmetry.space_group_name_H-M   'P 1'
#
loop_
_entity.id
_entity.type
_entity.pdbx_description
1 polymer ?
#
loop_
_entity_poly.entity_id
_entity_poly.type
_entity_poly.pdbx_seq_one_letter_code
_entity_poly.pdbx_strand_id
1 'polypeptide(L)'
;MKKNLFMKSLNVSRETIDSLCEYESMLSKWNSKINLISKNTFTDIWNRHFLDSGQIIKHVDASRKRWVDVGSGAGFPGLVVALLLRDRKIDCELILVEKSTKKVFFLNEVIRKLDLKVKVINDDIGTIDPLRADILTARAFSELNNLIQIAHVHIKASGICLFLKGENYRFELDKTLNYWFFDYDIFDSLSYPSGKIIRVKNIIKK
;
A
#
# COMPACT_ATOMS: atom_id res chain seq x y z
N MET A 1 -7.69 3.02 -22.52
CA MET A 1 -7.02 1.71 -22.53
C MET A 1 -6.56 1.29 -21.13
N LYS A 2 -5.81 2.11 -20.37
CA LYS A 2 -5.27 1.78 -19.03
C LYS A 2 -6.35 1.57 -17.94
N LYS A 3 -7.41 2.41 -17.91
CA LYS A 3 -8.58 2.23 -16.99
C LYS A 3 -9.28 0.89 -17.20
N ASN A 4 -9.42 0.47 -18.47
CA ASN A 4 -10.03 -0.81 -18.81
C ASN A 4 -9.18 -2.01 -18.35
N LEU A 5 -7.84 -1.87 -18.40
CA LEU A 5 -6.94 -2.88 -17.87
C LEU A 5 -7.12 -3.03 -16.34
N PHE A 6 -7.14 -1.92 -15.60
CA PHE A 6 -7.40 -1.92 -14.15
C PHE A 6 -8.73 -2.61 -13.82
N MET A 7 -9.80 -2.16 -14.51
CA MET A 7 -11.15 -2.69 -14.31
C MET A 7 -11.22 -4.20 -14.53
N LYS A 8 -10.66 -4.70 -15.65
CA LYS A 8 -10.63 -6.13 -15.96
C LYS A 8 -9.74 -6.93 -15.01
N SER A 9 -8.56 -6.38 -14.65
CA SER A 9 -7.58 -7.09 -13.81
C SER A 9 -8.06 -7.28 -12.38
N LEU A 10 -8.86 -6.35 -11.84
CA LEU A 10 -9.30 -6.35 -10.45
C LEU A 10 -10.80 -6.59 -10.28
N ASN A 11 -11.55 -6.69 -11.39
CA ASN A 11 -13.00 -6.91 -11.42
C ASN A 11 -13.74 -5.92 -10.52
N VAL A 12 -13.64 -4.63 -10.82
CA VAL A 12 -14.21 -3.54 -10.03
C VAL A 12 -15.41 -2.90 -10.72
N SER A 13 -16.28 -2.28 -9.94
CA SER A 13 -17.44 -1.52 -10.40
C SER A 13 -17.05 -0.23 -11.14
N ARG A 14 -18.02 0.37 -11.84
CA ARG A 14 -17.85 1.68 -12.48
C ARG A 14 -17.67 2.78 -11.42
N GLU A 15 -18.39 2.70 -10.32
CA GLU A 15 -18.33 3.63 -9.20
C GLU A 15 -16.92 3.70 -8.59
N THR A 16 -16.23 2.56 -8.54
CA THR A 16 -14.83 2.52 -8.10
C THR A 16 -13.90 3.19 -9.12
N ILE A 17 -14.14 3.00 -10.42
CA ILE A 17 -13.39 3.72 -11.46
C ILE A 17 -13.63 5.23 -11.38
N ASP A 18 -14.87 5.68 -11.17
CA ASP A 18 -15.20 7.10 -11.02
C ASP A 18 -14.51 7.71 -9.78
N SER A 19 -14.48 6.97 -8.67
CA SER A 19 -13.74 7.36 -7.46
C SER A 19 -12.24 7.48 -7.71
N LEU A 20 -11.65 6.57 -8.48
CA LEU A 20 -10.23 6.64 -8.87
C LEU A 20 -9.95 7.81 -9.83
N CYS A 21 -10.88 8.17 -10.72
CA CYS A 21 -10.77 9.36 -11.56
C CYS A 21 -10.79 10.66 -10.73
N GLU A 22 -11.65 10.73 -9.73
CA GLU A 22 -11.68 11.86 -8.79
C GLU A 22 -10.36 11.94 -8.00
N TYR A 23 -9.85 10.79 -7.51
CA TYR A 23 -8.57 10.72 -6.85
C TYR A 23 -7.41 11.18 -7.75
N GLU A 24 -7.38 10.75 -9.03
CA GLU A 24 -6.42 11.23 -10.05
C GLU A 24 -6.47 12.74 -10.20
N SER A 25 -7.68 13.33 -10.29
CA SER A 25 -7.88 14.78 -10.38
C SER A 25 -7.33 15.53 -9.17
N MET A 26 -7.60 15.01 -7.96
CA MET A 26 -7.06 15.57 -6.72
C MET A 26 -5.54 15.48 -6.67
N LEU A 27 -4.96 14.33 -7.02
CA LEU A 27 -3.50 14.16 -7.11
C LEU A 27 -2.87 15.16 -8.07
N SER A 28 -3.47 15.39 -9.24
CA SER A 28 -2.99 16.36 -10.22
C SER A 28 -2.90 17.77 -9.63
N LYS A 29 -3.96 18.21 -8.95
CA LYS A 29 -4.05 19.54 -8.33
C LYS A 29 -3.04 19.71 -7.19
N TRP A 30 -2.88 18.67 -6.36
CA TRP A 30 -2.01 18.74 -5.20
C TRP A 30 -0.53 18.53 -5.52
N ASN A 31 -0.23 17.72 -6.53
CA ASN A 31 1.16 17.39 -6.90
C ASN A 31 1.94 18.62 -7.39
N SER A 32 1.25 19.68 -7.84
CA SER A 32 1.86 20.97 -8.16
C SER A 32 2.32 21.75 -6.92
N LYS A 33 1.76 21.46 -5.75
CA LYS A 33 2.00 22.18 -4.49
C LYS A 33 2.91 21.40 -3.54
N ILE A 34 2.73 20.07 -3.48
CA ILE A 34 3.51 19.17 -2.66
C ILE A 34 3.89 17.95 -3.50
N ASN A 35 5.15 17.54 -3.45
CA ASN A 35 5.64 16.38 -4.22
C ASN A 35 5.04 15.08 -3.67
N LEU A 36 3.87 14.67 -4.19
CA LEU A 36 3.18 13.43 -3.82
C LEU A 36 3.74 12.23 -4.58
N ILE A 37 3.87 12.39 -5.90
CA ILE A 37 4.43 11.39 -6.81
C ILE A 37 5.31 12.07 -7.86
N SER A 38 6.24 11.32 -8.45
CA SER A 38 7.13 11.87 -9.47
C SER A 38 6.35 12.23 -10.77
N LYS A 39 6.80 13.27 -11.47
CA LYS A 39 6.19 13.70 -12.74
C LYS A 39 6.20 12.56 -13.77
N ASN A 40 7.26 11.77 -13.82
CA ASN A 40 7.41 10.68 -14.77
C ASN A 40 6.41 9.55 -14.53
N THR A 41 6.05 9.26 -13.28
CA THR A 41 5.08 8.22 -12.96
C THR A 41 3.64 8.71 -13.01
N PHE A 42 3.42 10.03 -12.93
CA PHE A 42 2.09 10.63 -13.05
C PHE A 42 1.46 10.39 -14.43
N THR A 43 2.25 10.45 -15.50
CA THR A 43 1.78 10.20 -16.88
C THR A 43 1.24 8.79 -17.08
N ASP A 44 1.59 7.86 -16.18
CA ASP A 44 1.13 6.46 -16.17
C ASP A 44 0.50 6.06 -14.82
N ILE A 45 -0.24 6.95 -14.20
CA ILE A 45 -0.80 6.78 -12.85
C ILE A 45 -1.65 5.52 -12.72
N TRP A 46 -2.44 5.19 -13.76
CA TRP A 46 -3.32 4.02 -13.75
C TRP A 46 -2.58 2.70 -13.66
N ASN A 47 -1.43 2.62 -14.29
CA ASN A 47 -0.60 1.42 -14.25
C ASN A 47 0.38 1.47 -13.08
N ARG A 48 1.18 2.55 -12.99
CA ARG A 48 2.27 2.69 -12.04
C ARG A 48 1.84 2.90 -10.59
N HIS A 49 0.61 3.36 -10.36
CA HIS A 49 0.12 3.63 -9.01
C HIS A 49 -1.17 2.87 -8.71
N PHE A 50 -2.24 3.01 -9.49
CA PHE A 50 -3.50 2.36 -9.16
C PHE A 50 -3.44 0.84 -9.31
N LEU A 51 -3.04 0.32 -10.47
CA LEU A 51 -2.94 -1.13 -10.69
C LEU A 51 -1.88 -1.75 -9.78
N ASP A 52 -0.72 -1.09 -9.68
CA ASP A 52 0.36 -1.53 -8.80
C ASP A 52 -0.11 -1.67 -7.34
N SER A 53 -0.85 -0.70 -6.84
CA SER A 53 -1.41 -0.73 -5.48
C SER A 53 -2.55 -1.74 -5.35
N GLY A 54 -3.47 -1.78 -6.31
CA GLY A 54 -4.68 -2.58 -6.20
C GLY A 54 -4.47 -4.08 -6.35
N GLN A 55 -3.43 -4.51 -7.09
CA GLN A 55 -3.17 -5.93 -7.33
C GLN A 55 -2.90 -6.73 -6.04
N ILE A 56 -2.41 -6.09 -4.98
CA ILE A 56 -2.09 -6.76 -3.71
C ILE A 56 -3.30 -7.41 -3.05
N ILE A 57 -4.51 -6.94 -3.35
CA ILE A 57 -5.73 -7.51 -2.79
C ILE A 57 -5.97 -8.97 -3.21
N LYS A 58 -5.32 -9.43 -4.28
CA LYS A 58 -5.36 -10.82 -4.74
C LYS A 58 -4.59 -11.79 -3.82
N HIS A 59 -3.72 -11.24 -2.98
CA HIS A 59 -2.82 -12.02 -2.11
C HIS A 59 -3.25 -12.00 -0.64
N VAL A 60 -4.49 -11.56 -0.37
CA VAL A 60 -5.06 -11.44 0.98
C VAL A 60 -6.35 -12.21 1.10
N ASP A 61 -6.57 -12.75 2.30
CA ASP A 61 -7.83 -13.34 2.70
C ASP A 61 -8.79 -12.25 3.19
N ALA A 62 -10.06 -12.32 2.76
CA ALA A 62 -11.12 -11.39 3.17
C ALA A 62 -11.49 -11.47 4.67
N SER A 63 -11.05 -12.50 5.38
CA SER A 63 -11.25 -12.64 6.84
C SER A 63 -10.43 -11.66 7.68
N ARG A 64 -9.42 -11.01 7.09
CA ARG A 64 -8.52 -10.06 7.76
C ARG A 64 -9.24 -8.76 8.11
N LYS A 65 -9.13 -8.32 9.37
CA LYS A 65 -9.95 -7.23 9.92
C LYS A 65 -9.19 -5.91 10.12
N ARG A 66 -7.85 -5.94 10.18
CA ARG A 66 -7.04 -4.73 10.38
C ARG A 66 -5.90 -4.66 9.38
N TRP A 67 -5.94 -3.63 8.55
CA TRP A 67 -4.94 -3.36 7.52
C TRP A 67 -4.18 -2.07 7.86
N VAL A 68 -2.86 -2.14 7.91
CA VAL A 68 -1.98 -0.99 8.15
C VAL A 68 -1.12 -0.75 6.92
N ASP A 69 -1.14 0.47 6.40
CA ASP A 69 -0.29 0.92 5.30
C ASP A 69 0.77 1.90 5.84
N VAL A 70 2.04 1.53 5.71
CA VAL A 70 3.17 2.25 6.31
C VAL A 70 3.85 3.15 5.30
N GLY A 71 4.01 4.43 5.67
CA GLY A 71 4.59 5.42 4.78
C GLY A 71 3.70 5.70 3.58
N SER A 72 2.41 5.86 3.82
CA SER A 72 1.36 5.89 2.78
C SER A 72 1.57 6.96 1.71
N GLY A 73 2.32 8.01 2.01
CA GLY A 73 2.67 9.05 1.05
C GLY A 73 1.46 9.73 0.42
N ALA A 74 1.31 9.54 -0.86
CA ALA A 74 0.14 9.99 -1.60
C ALA A 74 -1.08 9.04 -1.45
N GLY A 75 -1.06 8.08 -0.52
CA GLY A 75 -2.13 7.10 -0.30
C GLY A 75 -1.94 5.77 -1.05
N PHE A 76 -0.72 5.42 -1.40
CA PHE A 76 -0.41 4.20 -2.14
C PHE A 76 0.39 3.20 -1.30
N PRO A 77 -0.09 1.96 -1.11
CA PRO A 77 -1.30 1.37 -1.69
C PRO A 77 -2.61 1.65 -0.93
N GLY A 78 -2.59 2.20 0.28
CA GLY A 78 -3.69 2.19 1.23
C GLY A 78 -5.03 2.73 0.71
N LEU A 79 -5.10 3.93 0.09
CA LEU A 79 -6.37 4.50 -0.39
C LEU A 79 -6.95 3.71 -1.58
N VAL A 80 -6.10 3.12 -2.44
CA VAL A 80 -6.58 2.25 -3.52
C VAL A 80 -7.19 0.99 -2.93
N VAL A 81 -6.54 0.41 -1.92
CA VAL A 81 -7.08 -0.74 -1.16
C VAL A 81 -8.41 -0.38 -0.51
N ALA A 82 -8.53 0.80 0.11
CA ALA A 82 -9.79 1.27 0.70
C ALA A 82 -10.96 1.26 -0.29
N LEU A 83 -10.71 1.77 -1.51
CA LEU A 83 -11.70 1.76 -2.58
C LEU A 83 -12.09 0.33 -2.99
N LEU A 84 -11.13 -0.58 -3.08
CA LEU A 84 -11.39 -1.99 -3.43
C LEU A 84 -12.10 -2.75 -2.32
N LEU A 85 -11.80 -2.49 -1.05
CA LEU A 85 -12.51 -3.06 0.10
C LEU A 85 -13.96 -2.59 0.12
N ARG A 86 -14.22 -1.30 -0.13
CA ARG A 86 -15.56 -0.74 -0.26
C ARG A 86 -16.33 -1.39 -1.41
N ASP A 87 -15.72 -1.51 -2.59
CA ASP A 87 -16.31 -2.15 -3.78
C ASP A 87 -16.75 -3.59 -3.50
N ARG A 88 -15.94 -4.33 -2.76
CA ARG A 88 -16.19 -5.73 -2.38
C ARG A 88 -17.04 -5.91 -1.13
N LYS A 89 -17.47 -4.81 -0.48
CA LYS A 89 -18.22 -4.80 0.78
C LYS A 89 -17.50 -5.57 1.89
N ILE A 90 -16.17 -5.49 1.92
CA ILE A 90 -15.33 -6.11 2.95
C ILE A 90 -15.16 -5.11 4.10
N ASP A 91 -15.60 -5.52 5.30
CA ASP A 91 -15.40 -4.73 6.51
C ASP A 91 -13.99 -4.96 7.07
N CYS A 92 -13.15 -3.93 6.97
CA CYS A 92 -11.77 -3.96 7.42
C CYS A 92 -11.37 -2.56 7.93
N GLU A 93 -10.84 -2.50 9.15
CA GLU A 93 -10.25 -1.27 9.67
C GLU A 93 -8.95 -0.97 8.93
N LEU A 94 -8.94 0.09 8.14
CA LEU A 94 -7.77 0.51 7.38
C LEU A 94 -7.12 1.72 8.04
N ILE A 95 -5.82 1.61 8.33
CA ILE A 95 -5.01 2.64 8.98
C ILE A 95 -3.85 3.00 8.04
N LEU A 96 -3.71 4.29 7.75
CA LEU A 96 -2.57 4.86 7.05
C LEU A 96 -1.64 5.52 8.06
N VAL A 97 -0.35 5.23 7.99
CA VAL A 97 0.68 5.90 8.82
C VAL A 97 1.57 6.74 7.91
N GLU A 98 1.62 8.03 8.16
CA GLU A 98 2.42 8.97 7.37
C GLU A 98 2.94 10.09 8.29
N LYS A 99 4.25 10.34 8.28
CA LYS A 99 4.87 11.34 9.14
C LYS A 99 4.79 12.77 8.61
N SER A 100 4.63 12.95 7.31
CA SER A 100 4.54 14.27 6.70
C SER A 100 3.15 14.87 6.85
N THR A 101 2.99 15.88 7.70
CA THR A 101 1.72 16.58 7.94
C THR A 101 1.09 17.10 6.64
N LYS A 102 1.90 17.57 5.68
CA LYS A 102 1.40 18.02 4.36
C LYS A 102 0.74 16.89 3.58
N LYS A 103 1.34 15.68 3.63
CA LYS A 103 0.78 14.49 2.97
C LYS A 103 -0.46 13.99 3.72
N VAL A 104 -0.44 14.00 5.05
CA VAL A 104 -1.60 13.67 5.88
C VAL A 104 -2.79 14.56 5.56
N PHE A 105 -2.56 15.87 5.37
CA PHE A 105 -3.62 16.78 4.97
C PHE A 105 -4.24 16.36 3.62
N PHE A 106 -3.41 16.02 2.63
CA PHE A 106 -3.87 15.50 1.35
C PHE A 106 -4.67 14.20 1.50
N LEU A 107 -4.16 13.24 2.30
CA LEU A 107 -4.85 11.97 2.56
C LEU A 107 -6.26 12.20 3.13
N ASN A 108 -6.38 13.07 4.14
CA ASN A 108 -7.67 13.40 4.76
C ASN A 108 -8.63 14.06 3.77
N GLU A 109 -8.14 14.92 2.87
CA GLU A 109 -8.97 15.51 1.82
C GLU A 109 -9.50 14.46 0.83
N VAL A 110 -8.68 13.48 0.43
CA VAL A 110 -9.13 12.37 -0.42
C VAL A 110 -10.14 11.49 0.30
N ILE A 111 -9.86 11.13 1.57
CA ILE A 111 -10.73 10.32 2.41
C ILE A 111 -12.11 10.99 2.54
N ARG A 112 -12.15 12.27 2.87
CA ARG A 112 -13.37 13.06 2.98
C ARG A 112 -14.12 13.13 1.65
N LYS A 113 -13.43 13.43 0.56
CA LYS A 113 -14.02 13.61 -0.77
C LYS A 113 -14.63 12.33 -1.32
N LEU A 114 -14.00 11.18 -1.04
CA LEU A 114 -14.43 9.87 -1.54
C LEU A 114 -15.26 9.09 -0.52
N ASP A 115 -15.57 9.68 0.64
CA ASP A 115 -16.33 9.06 1.73
C ASP A 115 -15.75 7.68 2.13
N LEU A 116 -14.45 7.65 2.47
CA LEU A 116 -13.75 6.42 2.82
C LEU A 116 -13.67 6.24 4.35
N LYS A 117 -13.89 5.01 4.82
CA LYS A 117 -13.69 4.64 6.23
C LYS A 117 -12.23 4.28 6.48
N VAL A 118 -11.37 5.30 6.59
CA VAL A 118 -9.92 5.16 6.76
C VAL A 118 -9.45 6.05 7.88
N LYS A 119 -8.60 5.53 8.77
CA LYS A 119 -7.92 6.29 9.82
C LYS A 119 -6.52 6.70 9.33
N VAL A 120 -6.12 7.94 9.59
CA VAL A 120 -4.75 8.40 9.35
C VAL A 120 -4.07 8.69 10.67
N ILE A 121 -2.87 8.16 10.87
CA ILE A 121 -1.97 8.48 11.97
C ILE A 121 -0.85 9.35 11.42
N ASN A 122 -0.77 10.59 11.92
CA ASN A 122 0.31 11.52 11.56
C ASN A 122 1.47 11.37 12.53
N ASP A 123 2.27 10.36 12.32
CA ASP A 123 3.44 10.08 13.18
C ASP A 123 4.49 9.25 12.43
N ASP A 124 5.67 9.07 13.03
CA ASP A 124 6.67 8.12 12.58
C ASP A 124 6.30 6.72 13.07
N ILE A 125 6.24 5.74 12.16
CA ILE A 125 5.89 4.36 12.50
C ILE A 125 6.81 3.75 13.56
N GLY A 126 8.06 4.21 13.65
CA GLY A 126 9.02 3.71 14.63
C GLY A 126 8.80 4.21 16.07
N THR A 127 7.91 5.18 16.28
CA THR A 127 7.69 5.82 17.59
C THR A 127 6.32 5.53 18.21
N ILE A 128 5.41 4.91 17.45
CA ILE A 128 4.06 4.60 17.91
C ILE A 128 3.93 3.18 18.46
N ASP A 129 2.94 2.98 19.32
CA ASP A 129 2.63 1.68 19.89
C ASP A 129 2.28 0.63 18.82
N PRO A 130 2.51 -0.67 19.10
CA PRO A 130 2.22 -1.76 18.18
C PRO A 130 0.78 -1.77 17.68
N LEU A 131 0.59 -1.65 16.37
CA LEU A 131 -0.74 -1.53 15.73
C LEU A 131 -1.48 -2.88 15.61
N ARG A 132 -0.79 -4.01 15.82
CA ARG A 132 -1.33 -5.38 15.76
C ARG A 132 -2.11 -5.63 14.47
N ALA A 133 -1.48 -5.34 13.33
CA ALA A 133 -2.07 -5.51 12.02
C ALA A 133 -2.29 -6.99 11.65
N ASP A 134 -3.39 -7.30 10.96
CA ASP A 134 -3.56 -8.58 10.26
C ASP A 134 -2.85 -8.53 8.91
N ILE A 135 -2.80 -7.34 8.29
CA ILE A 135 -2.09 -7.08 7.04
C ILE A 135 -1.29 -5.80 7.22
N LEU A 136 -0.01 -5.84 6.85
CA LEU A 136 0.85 -4.67 6.78
C LEU A 136 1.37 -4.49 5.36
N THR A 137 1.20 -3.28 4.82
CA THR A 137 1.68 -2.94 3.48
C THR A 137 2.65 -1.78 3.51
N ALA A 138 3.56 -1.78 2.56
CA ALA A 138 4.42 -0.64 2.26
C ALA A 138 4.82 -0.63 0.79
N ARG A 139 4.95 0.57 0.23
CA ARG A 139 5.43 0.80 -1.13
C ARG A 139 6.39 1.98 -1.17
N ALA A 140 7.57 1.80 -1.78
CA ALA A 140 8.57 2.86 -1.95
C ALA A 140 8.91 3.63 -0.65
N PHE A 141 8.82 2.97 0.50
CA PHE A 141 9.04 3.56 1.81
C PHE A 141 10.48 3.37 2.30
N SER A 142 11.00 2.14 2.27
CA SER A 142 12.31 1.80 2.83
C SER A 142 12.85 0.49 2.24
N GLU A 143 14.13 0.17 2.52
CA GLU A 143 14.71 -1.15 2.26
C GLU A 143 13.97 -2.25 3.01
N LEU A 144 14.02 -3.49 2.48
CA LEU A 144 13.28 -4.62 3.02
C LEU A 144 13.64 -4.92 4.49
N ASN A 145 14.91 -4.82 4.86
CA ASN A 145 15.34 -5.06 6.24
C ASN A 145 14.63 -4.13 7.25
N ASN A 146 14.50 -2.85 6.94
CA ASN A 146 13.77 -1.90 7.79
C ASN A 146 12.25 -2.20 7.79
N LEU A 147 11.70 -2.60 6.65
CA LEU A 147 10.28 -3.02 6.57
C LEU A 147 10.00 -4.25 7.44
N ILE A 148 10.90 -5.22 7.47
CA ILE A 148 10.80 -6.41 8.33
C ILE A 148 10.89 -6.03 9.82
N GLN A 149 11.79 -5.11 10.17
CA GLN A 149 11.89 -4.61 11.55
C GLN A 149 10.60 -3.93 12.00
N ILE A 150 10.01 -3.07 11.17
CA ILE A 150 8.72 -2.42 11.44
C ILE A 150 7.60 -3.48 11.54
N ALA A 151 7.57 -4.41 10.60
CA ALA A 151 6.58 -5.47 10.60
C ALA A 151 6.64 -6.33 11.88
N HIS A 152 7.84 -6.69 12.34
CA HIS A 152 8.03 -7.45 13.55
C HIS A 152 7.36 -6.80 14.78
N VAL A 153 7.33 -5.47 14.83
CA VAL A 153 6.70 -4.71 15.93
C VAL A 153 5.18 -4.61 15.75
N HIS A 154 4.72 -4.34 14.51
CA HIS A 154 3.34 -3.90 14.26
C HIS A 154 2.40 -4.98 13.74
N ILE A 155 2.91 -6.17 13.35
CA ILE A 155 2.09 -7.27 12.84
C ILE A 155 1.67 -8.22 13.95
N LYS A 156 0.50 -8.86 13.82
CA LYS A 156 0.11 -10.01 14.66
C LYS A 156 0.91 -11.24 14.27
N ALA A 157 1.05 -12.21 15.17
CA ALA A 157 1.73 -13.47 14.89
C ALA A 157 1.17 -14.21 13.66
N SER A 158 -0.16 -14.16 13.44
CA SER A 158 -0.84 -14.71 12.25
C SER A 158 -0.95 -13.74 11.09
N GLY A 159 -0.37 -12.55 11.20
CA GLY A 159 -0.44 -11.50 10.18
C GLY A 159 0.43 -11.77 8.98
N ILE A 160 0.18 -11.04 7.90
CA ILE A 160 0.97 -11.07 6.66
C ILE A 160 1.41 -9.66 6.27
N CYS A 161 2.59 -9.57 5.68
CA CYS A 161 3.06 -8.33 5.07
C CYS A 161 3.05 -8.46 3.56
N LEU A 162 2.77 -7.36 2.86
CA LEU A 162 2.85 -7.28 1.41
C LEU A 162 3.69 -6.05 1.05
N PHE A 163 4.90 -6.28 0.59
CA PHE A 163 5.84 -5.23 0.21
C PHE A 163 6.00 -5.17 -1.30
N LEU A 164 5.68 -4.00 -1.87
CA LEU A 164 5.86 -3.74 -3.29
C LEU A 164 7.29 -3.25 -3.52
N LYS A 165 8.07 -4.05 -4.23
CA LYS A 165 9.51 -3.82 -4.45
C LYS A 165 9.83 -3.73 -5.94
N GLY A 166 10.92 -3.04 -6.26
CA GLY A 166 11.47 -2.91 -7.61
C GLY A 166 12.57 -3.93 -7.92
N GLU A 167 13.42 -3.59 -8.88
CA GLU A 167 14.48 -4.46 -9.45
C GLU A 167 15.45 -5.03 -8.41
N ASN A 168 15.77 -4.25 -7.38
CA ASN A 168 16.77 -4.61 -6.37
C ASN A 168 16.24 -5.58 -5.30
N TYR A 169 15.02 -6.09 -5.44
CA TYR A 169 14.36 -6.89 -4.40
C TYR A 169 15.17 -8.12 -3.96
N ARG A 170 15.89 -8.78 -4.87
CA ARG A 170 16.71 -9.96 -4.55
C ARG A 170 17.86 -9.59 -3.63
N PHE A 171 18.60 -8.55 -3.97
CA PHE A 171 19.69 -8.05 -3.13
C PHE A 171 19.21 -7.64 -1.73
N GLU A 172 18.07 -6.94 -1.64
CA GLU A 172 17.47 -6.58 -0.36
C GLU A 172 17.02 -7.81 0.44
N LEU A 173 16.46 -8.81 -0.23
CA LEU A 173 16.01 -10.06 0.39
C LEU A 173 17.20 -10.85 0.97
N ASP A 174 18.23 -11.08 0.18
CA ASP A 174 19.43 -11.81 0.61
C ASP A 174 20.10 -11.12 1.81
N LYS A 175 20.23 -9.79 1.77
CA LYS A 175 20.74 -8.98 2.87
C LYS A 175 19.89 -9.12 4.13
N THR A 176 18.56 -9.12 3.98
CA THR A 176 17.60 -9.20 5.10
C THR A 176 17.63 -10.57 5.76
N LEU A 177 17.76 -11.64 4.99
CA LEU A 177 17.84 -13.01 5.48
C LEU A 177 19.09 -13.28 6.36
N ASN A 178 20.09 -12.40 6.38
CA ASN A 178 21.21 -12.50 7.32
C ASN A 178 20.83 -12.15 8.77
N TYR A 179 19.77 -11.36 8.97
CA TYR A 179 19.35 -10.83 10.28
C TYR A 179 18.01 -11.38 10.78
N TRP A 180 17.21 -11.98 9.87
CA TRP A 180 15.84 -12.36 10.15
C TRP A 180 15.51 -13.74 9.59
N PHE A 181 14.69 -14.50 10.31
CA PHE A 181 13.95 -15.65 9.77
C PHE A 181 12.53 -15.20 9.46
N PHE A 182 12.03 -15.56 8.29
CA PHE A 182 10.63 -15.38 7.90
C PHE A 182 10.28 -16.25 6.70
N ASP A 183 9.02 -16.62 6.58
CA ASP A 183 8.51 -17.25 5.36
C ASP A 183 8.16 -16.18 4.34
N TYR A 184 8.40 -16.45 3.07
CA TYR A 184 8.05 -15.51 2.02
C TYR A 184 7.63 -16.18 0.72
N ASP A 185 6.73 -15.48 -0.02
CA ASP A 185 6.39 -15.77 -1.40
C ASP A 185 6.67 -14.53 -2.25
N ILE A 186 7.05 -14.72 -3.50
CA ILE A 186 7.32 -13.65 -4.46
C ILE A 186 6.34 -13.77 -5.62
N PHE A 187 5.62 -12.69 -5.91
CA PHE A 187 4.70 -12.61 -7.03
C PHE A 187 5.15 -11.54 -8.01
N ASP A 188 4.96 -11.79 -9.30
CA ASP A 188 5.20 -10.80 -10.35
C ASP A 188 4.16 -9.68 -10.29
N SER A 189 4.62 -8.44 -10.50
CA SER A 189 3.71 -7.31 -10.60
C SER A 189 2.97 -7.31 -11.95
N LEU A 190 1.66 -7.07 -11.90
CA LEU A 190 0.83 -6.88 -13.09
C LEU A 190 1.07 -5.52 -13.76
N SER A 191 1.67 -4.58 -13.04
CA SER A 191 1.82 -3.18 -13.46
C SER A 191 3.19 -2.89 -14.07
N TYR A 192 4.21 -3.67 -13.69
CA TYR A 192 5.60 -3.36 -14.00
C TYR A 192 6.46 -4.64 -14.06
N PRO A 193 7.14 -4.93 -15.18
CA PRO A 193 7.83 -6.22 -15.40
C PRO A 193 8.90 -6.55 -14.34
N SER A 194 9.66 -5.56 -13.87
CA SER A 194 10.67 -5.76 -12.82
C SER A 194 10.12 -5.57 -11.40
N GLY A 195 8.84 -5.19 -11.26
CA GLY A 195 8.16 -5.08 -9.96
C GLY A 195 7.83 -6.44 -9.37
N LYS A 196 7.93 -6.54 -8.06
CA LYS A 196 7.57 -7.73 -7.30
C LYS A 196 6.72 -7.36 -6.08
N ILE A 197 5.86 -8.29 -5.69
CA ILE A 197 5.17 -8.27 -4.41
C ILE A 197 5.80 -9.37 -3.56
N ILE A 198 6.40 -8.99 -2.44
CA ILE A 198 6.94 -9.94 -1.47
C ILE A 198 5.91 -10.08 -0.35
N ARG A 199 5.30 -11.27 -0.25
CA ARG A 199 4.44 -11.62 0.89
C ARG A 199 5.29 -12.27 1.97
N VAL A 200 5.24 -11.74 3.19
CA VAL A 200 6.05 -12.20 4.32
C VAL A 200 5.14 -12.56 5.49
N LYS A 201 5.52 -13.60 6.24
CA LYS A 201 4.87 -14.06 7.48
C LYS A 201 5.90 -14.71 8.42
N ASN A 202 5.51 -14.97 9.67
CA ASN A 202 6.32 -15.68 10.68
C ASN A 202 7.70 -15.02 10.89
N ILE A 203 7.71 -13.70 11.15
CA ILE A 203 8.94 -12.91 11.30
C ILE A 203 9.57 -13.15 12.68
N ILE A 204 10.82 -13.63 12.70
CA ILE A 204 11.61 -13.89 13.91
C ILE A 204 12.99 -13.27 13.74
N LYS A 205 13.44 -12.53 14.73
CA LYS A 205 14.80 -11.97 14.73
C LYS A 205 15.82 -13.09 15.03
N LYS A 206 16.93 -13.09 14.31
CA LYS A 206 18.06 -14.00 14.59
C LYS A 206 18.82 -13.61 15.83
#